data_9c4826d4711cb32da318819042ba426c
#
_entry.id   9c4826d4711cb32da318819042ba426c
#
_cell.length_a   1.000
_cell.length_b   1.000
_cell.length_c   1.000
_cell.angle_alpha   90.00
_cell.angle_beta   90.00
_cell.angle_gamma   90.00
#
_symmetry.space_group_name_H-M   'P 1'
#
loop_
_entity.id
_entity.type
_entity.pdbx_description
1 polymer ?
#
loop_
_entity_poly.entity_id
_entity_poly.type
_entity_poly.pdbx_seq_one_letter_code
_entity_poly.pdbx_strand_id
1 'polypeptide(L)'
;VPDTTEGTNEKILENLAPHTTLSWDDPRPGLGVSVDLGTTTVACCLLDLQGRKPLGLLSFLNPQIAFGDDVISRISASTTRPRGLEELQRVIVRGLDDALQEMASQSGVSPREIREIVVAGNTVMEHLLLGASPESIGRSPYAPAFLAHEPVTAASLGLRAPRPEAEVRLIPNVAGYVGGDIVAGTTAMEMDAELPLRLLVDIGTNNEIVLGNREALHCCTTAAGPALEGARIRWGMRARQGAVERVRLAPEGLRLDVIGGGSPQGLCGSGLVDALALLLREGIVERSGRFVPPEQCTHPQLRERLARDEKGMTLFLLGDRRDGVALTQKDVREVQLALGAVRTGVEVLLAERGVTREEVDEVLLAGAFGNNLHVPSAIAVGLVPDVPPEKVRSVRNTSGLGACRAIASRSFCERTARTARRMRYIELSRLPDFQERFVRAMTF
;
A
#
# COMPACT_ATOMS: atom_id res chain seq x y z
N VAL A 1 -4.94 -41.01 -6.45
CA VAL A 1 -5.54 -39.70 -6.58
C VAL A 1 -4.40 -38.70 -6.46
N PRO A 2 -4.04 -37.91 -7.49
CA PRO A 2 -2.98 -36.94 -7.35
C PRO A 2 -3.43 -35.86 -6.35
N ASP A 3 -2.51 -35.49 -5.47
CA ASP A 3 -2.73 -34.51 -4.43
C ASP A 3 -2.93 -33.10 -5.07
N THR A 4 -4.19 -32.69 -5.20
CA THR A 4 -4.57 -31.39 -5.81
C THR A 4 -4.36 -30.21 -4.85
N THR A 5 -3.80 -30.44 -3.67
CA THR A 5 -3.63 -29.44 -2.60
C THR A 5 -2.37 -28.58 -2.73
N GLU A 6 -1.28 -29.09 -3.33
CA GLU A 6 -0.03 -28.31 -3.48
C GLU A 6 -0.21 -27.10 -4.40
N GLY A 7 -0.85 -27.24 -5.54
CA GLY A 7 -1.09 -26.12 -6.46
C GLY A 7 -2.03 -25.03 -5.92
N THR A 8 -2.83 -25.32 -4.89
CA THR A 8 -3.73 -24.35 -4.23
C THR A 8 -2.97 -23.52 -3.19
N ASN A 9 -2.05 -24.15 -2.46
CA ASN A 9 -1.25 -23.51 -1.40
C ASN A 9 -0.25 -22.50 -1.95
N GLU A 10 0.41 -22.84 -3.08
CA GLU A 10 1.31 -21.93 -3.79
C GLU A 10 0.56 -20.70 -4.30
N LYS A 11 -0.65 -20.85 -4.85
CA LYS A 11 -1.48 -19.72 -5.30
C LYS A 11 -1.89 -18.78 -4.17
N ILE A 12 -2.12 -19.28 -2.95
CA ILE A 12 -2.46 -18.44 -1.79
C ILE A 12 -1.27 -17.51 -1.46
N LEU A 13 -0.05 -18.05 -1.42
CA LEU A 13 1.14 -17.25 -1.14
C LEU A 13 1.53 -16.33 -2.31
N GLU A 14 1.36 -16.80 -3.55
CA GLU A 14 1.58 -15.97 -4.74
C GLU A 14 0.66 -14.75 -4.79
N ASN A 15 -0.55 -14.83 -4.20
CA ASN A 15 -1.42 -13.67 -4.08
C ASN A 15 -0.90 -12.63 -3.08
N LEU A 16 -0.13 -13.04 -2.06
CA LEU A 16 0.53 -12.12 -1.14
C LEU A 16 1.81 -11.55 -1.76
N ALA A 17 2.68 -12.41 -2.27
CA ALA A 17 3.91 -11.98 -2.96
C ALA A 17 4.38 -13.06 -3.94
N PRO A 18 4.86 -12.66 -5.15
CA PRO A 18 5.34 -13.62 -6.17
C PRO A 18 6.55 -14.41 -5.67
N HIS A 19 6.63 -15.67 -6.09
CA HIS A 19 7.78 -16.58 -5.82
C HIS A 19 8.18 -16.67 -4.35
N THR A 20 7.20 -16.66 -3.44
CA THR A 20 7.45 -16.66 -2.00
C THR A 20 7.23 -18.02 -1.38
N THR A 21 8.16 -18.40 -0.51
CA THR A 21 8.05 -19.55 0.38
C THR A 21 8.02 -19.11 1.83
N LEU A 22 7.40 -19.91 2.69
CA LEU A 22 7.44 -19.72 4.14
C LEU A 22 8.49 -20.63 4.75
N SER A 23 9.35 -20.09 5.61
CA SER A 23 10.17 -20.87 6.51
C SER A 23 9.35 -21.19 7.75
N TRP A 24 9.23 -22.47 8.06
CA TRP A 24 8.41 -22.95 9.17
C TRP A 24 9.27 -23.41 10.34
N ASP A 25 8.85 -23.06 11.54
CA ASP A 25 9.34 -23.71 12.75
C ASP A 25 8.87 -25.18 12.82
N ASP A 26 9.24 -25.89 13.88
CA ASP A 26 8.73 -27.24 14.13
C ASP A 26 7.18 -27.25 14.20
N PRO A 27 6.56 -28.35 13.73
CA PRO A 27 5.12 -28.49 13.73
C PRO A 27 4.56 -28.26 15.15
N ARG A 28 3.49 -27.44 15.22
CA ARG A 28 2.78 -27.20 16.47
C ARG A 28 1.27 -27.27 16.24
N PRO A 29 0.50 -27.75 17.23
CA PRO A 29 -0.92 -28.01 17.04
C PRO A 29 -1.72 -26.72 16.86
N GLY A 30 -2.76 -26.80 16.04
CA GLY A 30 -3.74 -25.74 15.83
C GLY A 30 -3.47 -24.88 14.61
N LEU A 31 -4.24 -23.81 14.53
CA LEU A 31 -4.23 -22.87 13.42
C LEU A 31 -3.63 -21.53 13.85
N GLY A 32 -2.98 -20.87 12.92
CA GLY A 32 -2.52 -19.48 13.05
C GLY A 32 -3.22 -18.58 12.03
N VAL A 33 -3.38 -17.31 12.35
CA VAL A 33 -3.89 -16.30 11.41
C VAL A 33 -2.95 -15.12 11.35
N SER A 34 -2.53 -14.76 10.15
CA SER A 34 -1.90 -13.48 9.91
C SER A 34 -2.93 -12.44 9.48
N VAL A 35 -2.79 -11.22 9.96
CA VAL A 35 -3.66 -10.09 9.66
C VAL A 35 -2.80 -8.92 9.19
N ASP A 36 -3.04 -8.48 7.97
CA ASP A 36 -2.59 -7.19 7.46
C ASP A 36 -3.72 -6.18 7.68
N LEU A 37 -3.55 -5.33 8.69
CA LEU A 37 -4.57 -4.39 9.16
C LEU A 37 -4.39 -3.02 8.49
N GLY A 38 -4.75 -2.95 7.21
CA GLY A 38 -4.66 -1.73 6.43
C GLY A 38 -5.77 -0.72 6.75
N THR A 39 -5.54 0.53 6.39
CA THR A 39 -6.52 1.62 6.55
C THR A 39 -7.78 1.37 5.70
N THR A 40 -7.62 0.89 4.47
CA THR A 40 -8.74 0.66 3.54
C THR A 40 -9.17 -0.80 3.50
N THR A 41 -8.22 -1.73 3.48
CA THR A 41 -8.45 -3.16 3.32
C THR A 41 -7.77 -3.91 4.44
N VAL A 42 -8.45 -4.92 4.97
CA VAL A 42 -7.88 -5.90 5.90
C VAL A 42 -7.70 -7.21 5.14
N ALA A 43 -6.51 -7.79 5.18
CA ALA A 43 -6.24 -9.10 4.59
C ALA A 43 -5.83 -10.10 5.68
N CYS A 44 -6.45 -11.27 5.64
CA CYS A 44 -6.22 -12.35 6.60
C CYS A 44 -5.78 -13.62 5.86
N CYS A 45 -4.76 -14.31 6.39
CA CYS A 45 -4.35 -15.62 5.90
C CYS A 45 -4.43 -16.65 7.03
N LEU A 46 -5.16 -17.74 6.80
CA LEU A 46 -5.29 -18.87 7.72
C LEU A 46 -4.20 -19.91 7.41
N LEU A 47 -3.48 -20.36 8.44
CA LEU A 47 -2.36 -21.28 8.33
C LEU A 47 -2.56 -22.48 9.24
N ASP A 48 -2.30 -23.67 8.71
CA ASP A 48 -2.19 -24.91 9.47
C ASP A 48 -0.76 -25.02 10.04
N LEU A 49 -0.62 -24.89 11.35
CA LEU A 49 0.68 -24.90 12.02
C LEU A 49 1.26 -26.31 12.16
N GLN A 50 0.40 -27.33 12.17
CA GLN A 50 0.81 -28.74 12.20
C GLN A 50 1.22 -29.20 10.80
N GLY A 51 0.38 -28.90 9.79
CA GLY A 51 0.62 -29.28 8.40
C GLY A 51 1.60 -28.34 7.66
N ARG A 52 2.01 -27.22 8.27
CA ARG A 52 2.95 -26.23 7.72
C ARG A 52 2.50 -25.70 6.35
N LYS A 53 1.24 -25.31 6.23
CA LYS A 53 0.66 -24.84 4.97
C LYS A 53 -0.39 -23.74 5.15
N PRO A 54 -0.55 -22.84 4.20
CA PRO A 54 -1.69 -21.93 4.16
C PRO A 54 -2.96 -22.70 3.79
N LEU A 55 -4.09 -22.34 4.42
CA LEU A 55 -5.41 -22.95 4.17
C LEU A 55 -6.33 -22.01 3.40
N GLY A 56 -6.21 -20.69 3.59
CA GLY A 56 -7.09 -19.73 2.96
C GLY A 56 -6.60 -18.29 3.10
N LEU A 57 -7.08 -17.45 2.19
CA LEU A 57 -6.85 -16.00 2.18
C LEU A 57 -8.20 -15.31 2.02
N LEU A 58 -8.48 -14.32 2.86
CA LEU A 58 -9.67 -13.51 2.80
C LEU A 58 -9.31 -12.03 2.97
N SER A 59 -9.89 -11.18 2.14
CA SER A 59 -9.74 -9.73 2.26
C SER A 59 -11.11 -9.06 2.32
N PHE A 60 -11.25 -8.07 3.19
CA PHE A 60 -12.47 -7.30 3.33
C PHE A 60 -12.19 -5.81 3.51
N LEU A 61 -13.18 -4.99 3.21
CA LEU A 61 -13.09 -3.56 3.41
C LEU A 61 -13.05 -3.25 4.90
N ASN A 62 -12.09 -2.45 5.36
CA ASN A 62 -12.00 -2.07 6.76
C ASN A 62 -13.27 -1.30 7.19
N PRO A 63 -14.09 -1.85 8.11
CA PRO A 63 -15.37 -1.25 8.48
C PRO A 63 -15.22 0.12 9.16
N GLN A 64 -14.01 0.47 9.61
CA GLN A 64 -13.73 1.80 10.17
C GLN A 64 -13.82 2.94 9.13
N ILE A 65 -13.93 2.63 7.83
CA ILE A 65 -14.21 3.61 6.76
C ILE A 65 -15.49 4.42 7.06
N ALA A 66 -16.47 3.84 7.74
CA ALA A 66 -17.66 4.57 8.17
C ALA A 66 -17.39 5.77 9.11
N PHE A 67 -16.19 5.83 9.68
CA PHE A 67 -15.74 6.89 10.59
C PHE A 67 -14.75 7.85 9.94
N GLY A 68 -14.15 7.47 8.82
CA GLY A 68 -13.20 8.25 8.04
C GLY A 68 -12.43 7.39 7.04
N ASP A 69 -12.14 7.96 5.88
CA ASP A 69 -11.46 7.27 4.78
C ASP A 69 -9.95 7.13 5.02
N ASP A 70 -9.38 8.00 5.86
CA ASP A 70 -7.96 8.06 6.16
C ASP A 70 -7.65 7.99 7.67
N VAL A 71 -6.37 7.90 7.99
CA VAL A 71 -5.84 7.79 9.36
C VAL A 71 -6.23 9.02 10.20
N ILE A 72 -6.10 10.24 9.64
CA ILE A 72 -6.33 11.49 10.37
C ILE A 72 -7.81 11.64 10.72
N SER A 73 -8.70 11.35 9.78
CA SER A 73 -10.15 11.39 10.03
C SER A 73 -10.58 10.39 11.11
N ARG A 74 -9.93 9.21 11.19
CA ARG A 74 -10.19 8.23 12.27
C ARG A 74 -9.65 8.68 13.63
N ILE A 75 -8.46 9.30 13.67
CA ILE A 75 -7.95 9.93 14.90
C ILE A 75 -8.96 10.99 15.36
N SER A 76 -9.42 11.86 14.47
CA SER A 76 -10.43 12.88 14.79
C SER A 76 -11.74 12.23 15.28
N ALA A 77 -12.25 11.20 14.60
CA ALA A 77 -13.47 10.51 15.00
C ALA A 77 -13.34 9.83 16.38
N SER A 78 -12.16 9.29 16.71
CA SER A 78 -11.92 8.65 18.02
C SER A 78 -12.00 9.62 19.19
N THR A 79 -11.72 10.91 18.95
CA THR A 79 -11.66 11.94 20.00
C THR A 79 -12.87 12.88 20.03
N THR A 80 -13.50 13.14 18.88
CA THR A 80 -14.58 14.11 18.77
C THR A 80 -15.98 13.50 18.85
N ARG A 81 -16.14 12.20 18.52
CA ARG A 81 -17.44 11.52 18.61
C ARG A 81 -17.64 10.93 20.00
N PRO A 82 -18.85 11.02 20.59
CA PRO A 82 -19.16 10.28 21.81
C PRO A 82 -18.89 8.79 21.62
N ARG A 83 -18.06 8.19 22.48
CA ARG A 83 -17.63 6.80 22.39
C ARG A 83 -16.93 6.42 21.07
N GLY A 84 -16.35 7.39 20.35
CA GLY A 84 -15.76 7.17 19.03
C GLY A 84 -14.65 6.12 19.02
N LEU A 85 -13.78 6.09 20.03
CA LEU A 85 -12.73 5.09 20.18
C LEU A 85 -13.31 3.67 20.36
N GLU A 86 -14.30 3.52 21.25
CA GLU A 86 -14.95 2.22 21.51
C GLU A 86 -15.68 1.71 20.25
N GLU A 87 -16.33 2.59 19.50
CA GLU A 87 -17.04 2.22 18.28
C GLU A 87 -16.07 1.80 17.18
N LEU A 88 -14.95 2.53 16.98
CA LEU A 88 -13.89 2.18 16.05
C LEU A 88 -13.29 0.82 16.37
N GLN A 89 -13.00 0.54 17.65
CA GLN A 89 -12.53 -0.77 18.10
C GLN A 89 -13.57 -1.86 17.82
N ARG A 90 -14.82 -1.65 18.23
CA ARG A 90 -15.90 -2.63 18.09
C ARG A 90 -16.12 -3.07 16.66
N VAL A 91 -16.11 -2.12 15.70
CA VAL A 91 -16.37 -2.46 14.29
C VAL A 91 -15.24 -3.26 13.67
N ILE A 92 -13.98 -2.96 14.00
CA ILE A 92 -12.85 -3.74 13.47
C ILE A 92 -12.75 -5.11 14.11
N VAL A 93 -12.96 -5.23 15.43
CA VAL A 93 -12.98 -6.52 16.13
C VAL A 93 -14.09 -7.41 15.56
N ARG A 94 -15.29 -6.86 15.31
CA ARG A 94 -16.38 -7.60 14.69
C ARG A 94 -16.02 -8.02 13.26
N GLY A 95 -15.45 -7.13 12.44
CA GLY A 95 -15.05 -7.47 11.08
C GLY A 95 -14.00 -8.59 11.02
N LEU A 96 -13.04 -8.57 11.97
CA LEU A 96 -12.08 -9.66 12.12
C LEU A 96 -12.77 -10.97 12.56
N ASP A 97 -13.68 -10.91 13.52
CA ASP A 97 -14.39 -12.09 14.01
C ASP A 97 -15.21 -12.76 12.90
N ASP A 98 -15.94 -11.96 12.10
CA ASP A 98 -16.69 -12.43 10.95
C ASP A 98 -15.76 -13.06 9.90
N ALA A 99 -14.61 -12.45 9.60
CA ALA A 99 -13.62 -12.97 8.66
C ALA A 99 -12.98 -14.30 9.14
N LEU A 100 -12.67 -14.41 10.43
CA LEU A 100 -12.13 -15.65 11.02
C LEU A 100 -13.13 -16.81 10.92
N GLN A 101 -14.41 -16.56 11.16
CA GLN A 101 -15.48 -17.55 10.99
C GLN A 101 -15.63 -17.97 9.54
N GLU A 102 -15.64 -17.03 8.63
CA GLU A 102 -15.78 -17.29 7.20
C GLU A 102 -14.61 -18.12 6.66
N MET A 103 -13.35 -17.73 6.95
CA MET A 103 -12.17 -18.48 6.52
C MET A 103 -12.14 -19.90 7.06
N ALA A 104 -12.48 -20.08 8.35
CA ALA A 104 -12.53 -21.41 8.97
C ALA A 104 -13.61 -22.28 8.30
N SER A 105 -14.78 -21.72 8.03
CA SER A 105 -15.87 -22.40 7.30
C SER A 105 -15.46 -22.82 5.89
N GLN A 106 -14.86 -21.90 5.12
CA GLN A 106 -14.39 -22.17 3.76
C GLN A 106 -13.29 -23.25 3.72
N SER A 107 -12.46 -23.32 4.77
CA SER A 107 -11.37 -24.31 4.90
C SER A 107 -11.81 -25.63 5.55
N GLY A 108 -13.07 -25.74 5.98
CA GLY A 108 -13.60 -26.96 6.63
C GLY A 108 -13.00 -27.22 8.01
N VAL A 109 -12.55 -26.19 8.73
CA VAL A 109 -11.93 -26.29 10.07
C VAL A 109 -12.73 -25.52 11.12
N SER A 110 -12.50 -25.83 12.40
CA SER A 110 -13.14 -25.08 13.49
C SER A 110 -12.37 -23.79 13.79
N PRO A 111 -13.04 -22.62 13.86
CA PRO A 111 -12.37 -21.39 14.28
C PRO A 111 -11.81 -21.49 15.70
N ARG A 112 -12.31 -22.40 16.54
CA ARG A 112 -11.78 -22.68 17.89
C ARG A 112 -10.40 -23.33 17.88
N GLU A 113 -9.93 -23.81 16.73
CA GLU A 113 -8.57 -24.32 16.57
C GLU A 113 -7.54 -23.21 16.36
N ILE A 114 -7.98 -21.97 16.11
CA ILE A 114 -7.10 -20.78 16.01
C ILE A 114 -6.49 -20.50 17.39
N ARG A 115 -5.17 -20.57 17.47
CA ARG A 115 -4.36 -20.41 18.69
C ARG A 115 -3.50 -19.16 18.71
N GLU A 116 -3.12 -18.69 17.52
CA GLU A 116 -2.19 -17.58 17.35
C GLU A 116 -2.73 -16.65 16.26
N ILE A 117 -2.67 -15.34 16.52
CA ILE A 117 -2.99 -14.28 15.54
C ILE A 117 -1.84 -13.30 15.57
N VAL A 118 -1.24 -13.03 14.41
CA VAL A 118 -0.24 -11.95 14.27
C VAL A 118 -0.83 -10.85 13.41
N VAL A 119 -0.77 -9.65 13.92
CA VAL A 119 -1.28 -8.44 13.24
C VAL A 119 -0.09 -7.57 12.83
N ALA A 120 -0.04 -7.22 11.56
CA ALA A 120 0.80 -6.17 11.02
C ALA A 120 -0.12 -5.03 10.56
N GLY A 121 0.04 -3.85 11.07
CA GLY A 121 -0.83 -2.74 10.75
C GLY A 121 -0.14 -1.40 10.85
N ASN A 122 -0.76 -0.39 10.24
CA ASN A 122 -0.40 0.98 10.50
C ASN A 122 -0.55 1.29 11.99
N THR A 123 0.33 2.12 12.54
CA THR A 123 0.37 2.42 13.98
C THR A 123 -0.99 2.83 14.55
N VAL A 124 -1.74 3.68 13.82
CA VAL A 124 -3.08 4.11 14.27
C VAL A 124 -4.08 2.96 14.26
N MET A 125 -4.03 2.09 13.24
CA MET A 125 -4.93 0.94 13.16
C MET A 125 -4.69 -0.05 14.31
N GLU A 126 -3.45 -0.25 14.71
CA GLU A 126 -3.11 -1.08 15.87
C GLU A 126 -3.61 -0.46 17.18
N HIS A 127 -3.47 0.87 17.36
CA HIS A 127 -4.04 1.57 18.51
C HIS A 127 -5.56 1.39 18.57
N LEU A 128 -6.26 1.59 17.46
CA LEU A 128 -7.70 1.42 17.39
C LEU A 128 -8.14 -0.02 17.65
N LEU A 129 -7.38 -1.02 17.21
CA LEU A 129 -7.65 -2.43 17.50
C LEU A 129 -7.56 -2.73 19.00
N LEU A 130 -6.55 -2.18 19.68
CA LEU A 130 -6.37 -2.35 21.12
C LEU A 130 -7.27 -1.44 21.97
N GLY A 131 -8.04 -0.53 21.38
CA GLY A 131 -8.80 0.48 22.11
C GLY A 131 -7.91 1.52 22.81
N ALA A 132 -6.67 1.69 22.36
CA ALA A 132 -5.76 2.74 22.81
C ALA A 132 -6.00 4.03 22.03
N SER A 133 -6.00 5.18 22.71
CA SER A 133 -6.21 6.47 22.04
C SER A 133 -5.06 6.81 21.07
N PRO A 134 -5.35 7.05 19.78
CA PRO A 134 -4.36 7.53 18.83
C PRO A 134 -4.21 9.06 18.82
N GLU A 135 -4.79 9.79 19.76
CA GLU A 135 -4.86 11.26 19.75
C GLU A 135 -3.48 11.91 19.64
N SER A 136 -2.50 11.40 20.37
CA SER A 136 -1.13 11.94 20.37
C SER A 136 -0.42 11.76 19.03
N ILE A 137 -0.85 10.78 18.20
CA ILE A 137 -0.32 10.60 16.85
C ILE A 137 -0.84 11.71 15.91
N GLY A 138 -2.03 12.28 16.18
CA GLY A 138 -2.61 13.35 15.38
C GLY A 138 -1.99 14.74 15.61
N ARG A 139 -1.08 14.88 16.56
CA ARG A 139 -0.47 16.17 16.95
C ARG A 139 1.04 16.05 17.11
N SER A 140 1.77 17.08 16.66
CA SER A 140 3.21 17.12 16.89
C SER A 140 3.54 16.96 18.39
N PRO A 141 4.47 16.08 18.77
CA PRO A 141 5.48 15.42 17.99
C PRO A 141 5.07 14.05 17.36
N TYR A 142 3.79 13.75 17.23
CA TYR A 142 3.23 12.53 16.61
C TYR A 142 3.60 11.24 17.36
N ALA A 143 3.70 11.33 18.66
CA ALA A 143 4.16 10.22 19.51
C ALA A 143 3.04 9.21 19.78
N PRO A 144 3.19 7.92 19.39
CA PRO A 144 2.22 6.89 19.72
C PRO A 144 2.24 6.55 21.21
N ALA A 145 1.14 5.99 21.74
CA ALA A 145 1.08 5.54 23.12
C ALA A 145 1.99 4.33 23.35
N PHE A 146 2.23 3.53 22.33
CA PHE A 146 3.18 2.42 22.34
C PHE A 146 3.81 2.23 20.95
N LEU A 147 5.04 1.74 20.91
CA LEU A 147 5.71 1.24 19.71
C LEU A 147 5.69 -0.30 19.65
N ALA A 148 5.69 -0.94 20.81
CA ALA A 148 5.53 -2.37 20.95
C ALA A 148 4.53 -2.64 22.07
N HIS A 149 3.78 -3.71 21.95
CA HIS A 149 2.79 -4.13 22.94
C HIS A 149 2.98 -5.61 23.28
N GLU A 150 2.81 -5.95 24.55
CA GLU A 150 2.80 -7.35 24.96
C GLU A 150 1.61 -8.06 24.30
N PRO A 151 1.75 -9.36 23.99
CA PRO A 151 0.64 -10.12 23.42
C PRO A 151 -0.59 -10.07 24.34
N VAL A 152 -1.76 -9.99 23.70
CA VAL A 152 -3.05 -10.02 24.38
C VAL A 152 -3.81 -11.29 24.02
N THR A 153 -4.88 -11.63 24.75
CA THR A 153 -5.74 -12.75 24.39
C THR A 153 -6.86 -12.34 23.46
N ALA A 154 -7.33 -13.25 22.63
CA ALA A 154 -8.50 -13.01 21.78
C ALA A 154 -9.72 -12.55 22.59
N ALA A 155 -9.93 -13.16 23.77
CA ALA A 155 -11.02 -12.80 24.69
C ALA A 155 -10.90 -11.34 25.17
N SER A 156 -9.69 -10.86 25.50
CA SER A 156 -9.47 -9.49 25.98
C SER A 156 -9.74 -8.45 24.91
N LEU A 157 -9.56 -8.79 23.61
CA LEU A 157 -9.95 -7.94 22.48
C LEU A 157 -11.45 -8.01 22.15
N GLY A 158 -12.16 -9.01 22.69
CA GLY A 158 -13.56 -9.26 22.37
C GLY A 158 -13.80 -10.13 21.12
N LEU A 159 -12.75 -10.77 20.59
CA LEU A 159 -12.86 -11.78 19.53
C LEU A 159 -13.56 -13.03 20.07
N ARG A 160 -14.53 -13.55 19.33
CA ARG A 160 -15.37 -14.69 19.74
C ARG A 160 -15.14 -15.93 18.89
N ALA A 161 -14.70 -15.80 17.65
CA ALA A 161 -14.47 -16.91 16.74
C ALA A 161 -13.30 -17.80 17.18
N PRO A 162 -12.08 -17.27 17.46
CA PRO A 162 -10.97 -18.09 17.89
C PRO A 162 -11.19 -18.62 19.31
N ARG A 163 -10.31 -19.49 19.78
CA ARG A 163 -10.32 -19.87 21.20
C ARG A 163 -10.05 -18.64 22.08
N PRO A 164 -10.66 -18.55 23.28
CA PRO A 164 -10.51 -17.36 24.15
C PRO A 164 -9.08 -17.01 24.51
N GLU A 165 -8.23 -18.03 24.69
CA GLU A 165 -6.83 -17.92 25.06
C GLU A 165 -5.90 -17.75 23.84
N ALA A 166 -6.43 -17.67 22.62
CA ALA A 166 -5.60 -17.45 21.45
C ALA A 166 -4.78 -16.18 21.62
N GLU A 167 -3.49 -16.31 21.40
CA GLU A 167 -2.56 -15.19 21.53
C GLU A 167 -2.69 -14.25 20.33
N VAL A 168 -2.87 -12.97 20.58
CA VAL A 168 -2.86 -11.92 19.57
C VAL A 168 -1.64 -11.05 19.76
N ARG A 169 -0.75 -11.07 18.81
CA ARG A 169 0.53 -10.36 18.81
C ARG A 169 0.56 -9.33 17.71
N LEU A 170 1.00 -8.12 18.03
CA LEU A 170 1.22 -7.05 17.05
C LEU A 170 2.70 -7.01 16.67
N ILE A 171 2.98 -6.79 15.39
CA ILE A 171 4.34 -6.50 14.94
C ILE A 171 4.67 -5.07 15.39
N PRO A 172 5.84 -4.83 16.03
CA PRO A 172 6.16 -3.51 16.56
C PRO A 172 6.21 -2.41 15.53
N ASN A 173 5.76 -1.23 15.91
CA ASN A 173 5.80 0.01 15.15
C ASN A 173 7.18 0.69 15.26
N VAL A 174 7.45 1.63 14.35
CA VAL A 174 8.65 2.48 14.37
C VAL A 174 8.31 3.88 14.86
N ALA A 175 7.19 4.44 14.41
CA ALA A 175 6.76 5.81 14.69
C ALA A 175 5.24 5.94 14.55
N GLY A 176 4.71 7.14 14.78
CA GLY A 176 3.26 7.40 14.70
C GLY A 176 2.64 7.07 13.33
N TYR A 177 3.43 7.18 12.26
CA TYR A 177 2.98 6.92 10.89
C TYR A 177 3.79 5.84 10.15
N VAL A 178 4.67 5.12 10.83
CA VAL A 178 5.36 3.94 10.28
C VAL A 178 5.11 2.79 11.23
N GLY A 179 4.23 1.90 10.82
CA GLY A 179 3.65 0.85 11.63
C GLY A 179 4.33 -0.52 11.47
N GLY A 180 3.70 -1.50 12.13
CA GLY A 180 4.09 -2.90 12.06
C GLY A 180 3.97 -3.48 10.65
N ASP A 181 3.11 -2.93 9.80
CA ASP A 181 2.99 -3.24 8.37
C ASP A 181 4.31 -3.04 7.62
N ILE A 182 4.94 -1.88 7.82
CA ILE A 182 6.21 -1.54 7.18
C ILE A 182 7.37 -2.33 7.77
N VAL A 183 7.35 -2.59 9.07
CA VAL A 183 8.34 -3.46 9.72
C VAL A 183 8.23 -4.90 9.18
N ALA A 184 7.01 -5.42 9.08
CA ALA A 184 6.73 -6.74 8.51
C ALA A 184 7.25 -6.84 7.07
N GLY A 185 6.90 -5.85 6.23
CA GLY A 185 7.33 -5.78 4.84
C GLY A 185 8.85 -5.67 4.69
N THR A 186 9.48 -4.76 5.41
CA THR A 186 10.94 -4.57 5.42
C THR A 186 11.68 -5.86 5.78
N THR A 187 11.20 -6.55 6.84
CA THR A 187 11.78 -7.83 7.28
C THR A 187 11.50 -8.95 6.27
N ALA A 188 10.31 -8.98 5.68
CA ALA A 188 9.96 -9.98 4.66
C ALA A 188 10.78 -9.81 3.37
N MET A 189 11.18 -8.60 3.05
CA MET A 189 12.06 -8.30 1.91
C MET A 189 13.55 -8.41 2.26
N GLU A 190 13.91 -8.99 3.42
CA GLU A 190 15.28 -9.26 3.86
C GLU A 190 16.18 -8.00 3.93
N MET A 191 15.59 -6.80 3.97
CA MET A 191 16.36 -5.55 3.96
C MET A 191 17.22 -5.38 5.22
N ASP A 192 16.80 -5.95 6.34
CA ASP A 192 17.53 -5.93 7.62
C ASP A 192 18.66 -6.97 7.70
N ALA A 193 18.75 -7.89 6.76
CA ALA A 193 19.66 -9.04 6.79
C ALA A 193 20.68 -9.10 5.64
N GLU A 194 20.34 -8.51 4.48
CA GLU A 194 21.17 -8.60 3.27
C GLU A 194 21.94 -7.31 2.98
N LEU A 195 22.99 -7.41 2.16
CA LEU A 195 23.84 -6.28 1.77
C LEU A 195 23.28 -5.36 0.70
N PRO A 196 22.51 -5.85 -0.32
CA PRO A 196 22.00 -4.97 -1.35
C PRO A 196 21.23 -3.80 -0.76
N LEU A 197 21.51 -2.59 -1.26
CA LEU A 197 20.79 -1.38 -0.86
C LEU A 197 19.45 -1.35 -1.57
N ARG A 198 18.37 -1.47 -0.80
CA ARG A 198 17.00 -1.53 -1.31
C ARG A 198 16.21 -0.30 -0.92
N LEU A 199 15.38 0.15 -1.86
CA LEU A 199 14.36 1.16 -1.66
C LEU A 199 12.99 0.49 -1.72
N LEU A 200 12.30 0.38 -0.60
CA LEU A 200 10.92 -0.08 -0.53
C LEU A 200 9.99 1.13 -0.53
N VAL A 201 9.04 1.17 -1.45
CA VAL A 201 7.98 2.17 -1.50
C VAL A 201 6.65 1.44 -1.40
N ASP A 202 5.97 1.57 -0.28
CA ASP A 202 4.59 1.08 -0.12
C ASP A 202 3.63 2.18 -0.56
N ILE A 203 2.91 1.90 -1.64
CA ILE A 203 2.07 2.88 -2.32
C ILE A 203 0.63 2.71 -1.88
N GLY A 204 0.15 3.67 -1.09
CA GLY A 204 -1.23 3.75 -0.61
C GLY A 204 -1.71 5.21 -0.52
N THR A 205 -2.68 5.46 0.33
CA THR A 205 -3.17 6.82 0.65
C THR A 205 -2.08 7.65 1.35
N ASN A 206 -1.35 7.03 2.28
CA ASN A 206 -0.03 7.45 2.72
C ASN A 206 0.98 6.54 2.03
N ASN A 207 2.16 7.07 1.74
CA ASN A 207 3.22 6.23 1.21
C ASN A 207 4.33 6.15 2.25
N GLU A 208 4.65 4.95 2.62
CA GLU A 208 5.76 4.65 3.49
C GLU A 208 6.98 4.25 2.64
N ILE A 209 8.11 4.85 2.96
CA ILE A 209 9.35 4.66 2.20
C ILE A 209 10.43 4.18 3.13
N VAL A 210 11.12 3.11 2.76
CA VAL A 210 12.26 2.57 3.50
C VAL A 210 13.45 2.45 2.56
N LEU A 211 14.57 3.03 2.94
CA LEU A 211 15.85 2.89 2.25
C LEU A 211 16.86 2.23 3.20
N GLY A 212 17.48 1.15 2.76
CA GLY A 212 18.53 0.55 3.56
C GLY A 212 18.89 -0.88 3.19
N ASN A 213 19.69 -1.44 4.06
CA ASN A 213 20.21 -2.79 4.02
C ASN A 213 20.54 -3.27 5.44
N ARG A 214 21.26 -4.40 5.57
CA ARG A 214 21.65 -4.93 6.88
C ARG A 214 22.48 -3.97 7.75
N GLU A 215 23.07 -2.92 7.19
CA GLU A 215 23.90 -1.97 7.93
C GLU A 215 23.06 -0.89 8.60
N ALA A 216 22.13 -0.30 7.86
CA ALA A 216 21.22 0.73 8.36
C ALA A 216 19.92 0.77 7.56
N LEU A 217 18.83 1.10 8.25
CA LEU A 217 17.49 1.25 7.71
C LEU A 217 16.97 2.65 8.05
N HIS A 218 16.60 3.42 7.04
CA HIS A 218 15.97 4.73 7.20
C HIS A 218 14.56 4.68 6.63
N CYS A 219 13.61 5.30 7.28
CA CYS A 219 12.23 5.33 6.80
C CYS A 219 11.58 6.69 7.01
N CYS A 220 10.61 7.00 6.19
CA CYS A 220 9.73 8.15 6.34
C CYS A 220 8.33 7.79 5.83
N THR A 221 7.37 8.65 6.11
CA THR A 221 6.03 8.60 5.52
C THR A 221 5.73 9.90 4.81
N THR A 222 4.96 9.81 3.72
CA THR A 222 4.55 10.96 2.92
C THR A 222 3.04 10.97 2.73
N ALA A 223 2.43 12.12 2.98
CA ALA A 223 1.00 12.33 2.76
C ALA A 223 0.74 12.63 1.27
N ALA A 224 0.81 11.61 0.42
CA ALA A 224 0.60 11.76 -1.03
C ALA A 224 -0.87 11.96 -1.40
N GLY A 225 -1.78 11.59 -0.53
CA GLY A 225 -3.21 11.58 -0.81
C GLY A 225 -3.62 10.43 -1.74
N PRO A 226 -4.92 10.21 -1.95
CA PRO A 226 -5.44 9.02 -2.62
C PRO A 226 -5.53 9.16 -4.15
N ALA A 227 -4.79 10.08 -4.78
CA ALA A 227 -4.86 10.32 -6.22
C ALA A 227 -4.47 9.07 -7.04
N LEU A 228 -3.43 8.35 -6.60
CA LEU A 228 -2.98 7.11 -7.25
C LEU A 228 -3.95 5.94 -7.04
N GLU A 229 -4.85 6.02 -6.06
CA GLU A 229 -5.97 5.07 -5.88
C GLU A 229 -7.22 5.47 -6.69
N GLY A 230 -7.13 6.53 -7.51
CA GLY A 230 -8.22 7.05 -8.34
C GLY A 230 -9.16 8.02 -7.63
N ALA A 231 -8.98 8.29 -6.33
CA ALA A 231 -9.76 9.31 -5.64
C ALA A 231 -9.24 10.73 -5.99
N ARG A 232 -10.12 11.72 -5.93
CA ARG A 232 -9.89 13.12 -6.37
C ARG A 232 -9.61 13.28 -7.86
N ILE A 233 -9.54 12.21 -8.63
CA ILE A 233 -9.46 12.19 -10.08
C ILE A 233 -10.87 12.17 -10.64
N ARG A 234 -11.18 13.02 -11.61
CA ARG A 234 -12.55 13.23 -12.09
C ARG A 234 -13.23 11.95 -12.57
N TRP A 235 -12.51 11.11 -13.31
CA TRP A 235 -12.95 9.79 -13.74
C TRP A 235 -12.10 8.69 -13.10
N GLY A 236 -11.56 8.96 -11.92
CA GLY A 236 -10.79 7.96 -11.18
C GLY A 236 -11.71 6.89 -10.58
N MET A 237 -11.23 5.66 -10.58
CA MET A 237 -11.92 4.53 -9.95
C MET A 237 -10.91 3.48 -9.49
N ARG A 238 -11.36 2.60 -8.59
CA ARG A 238 -10.56 1.43 -8.21
C ARG A 238 -10.41 0.46 -9.38
N ALA A 239 -9.36 -0.38 -9.37
CA ALA A 239 -9.16 -1.44 -10.36
C ALA A 239 -10.30 -2.48 -10.26
N ARG A 240 -11.31 -2.31 -11.14
CA ARG A 240 -12.47 -3.19 -11.26
C ARG A 240 -13.00 -3.13 -12.69
N GLN A 241 -13.97 -3.97 -13.01
CA GLN A 241 -14.60 -3.98 -14.34
C GLN A 241 -14.95 -2.56 -14.81
N GLY A 242 -14.58 -2.23 -16.03
CA GLY A 242 -14.75 -0.91 -16.65
C GLY A 242 -13.62 0.08 -16.40
N ALA A 243 -12.66 -0.22 -15.52
CA ALA A 243 -11.49 0.63 -15.30
C ALA A 243 -10.45 0.46 -16.41
N VAL A 244 -9.94 1.57 -16.93
CA VAL A 244 -8.74 1.57 -17.80
C VAL A 244 -7.52 1.32 -16.93
N GLU A 245 -6.81 0.22 -17.19
CA GLU A 245 -5.60 -0.17 -16.46
C GLU A 245 -4.30 0.07 -17.24
N ARG A 246 -4.39 0.18 -18.58
CA ARG A 246 -3.25 0.47 -19.47
C ARG A 246 -3.64 1.46 -20.56
N VAL A 247 -2.71 2.34 -20.92
CA VAL A 247 -2.87 3.31 -22.00
C VAL A 247 -1.63 3.27 -22.89
N ARG A 248 -1.84 2.98 -24.16
CA ARG A 248 -0.74 2.85 -25.16
C ARG A 248 -1.06 3.58 -26.43
N LEU A 249 -0.06 4.12 -27.10
CA LEU A 249 -0.17 4.65 -28.45
C LEU A 249 0.28 3.58 -29.43
N ALA A 250 -0.62 3.16 -30.31
CA ALA A 250 -0.37 2.25 -31.40
C ALA A 250 -0.44 2.99 -32.76
N PRO A 251 0.04 2.41 -33.87
CA PRO A 251 -0.04 3.06 -35.18
C PRO A 251 -1.46 3.48 -35.57
N GLU A 252 -2.45 2.74 -35.15
CA GLU A 252 -3.88 3.01 -35.41
C GLU A 252 -4.50 4.02 -34.44
N GLY A 253 -3.77 4.45 -33.41
CA GLY A 253 -4.23 5.44 -32.43
C GLY A 253 -4.07 5.00 -30.97
N LEU A 254 -4.78 5.70 -30.09
CA LEU A 254 -4.76 5.41 -28.64
C LEU A 254 -5.49 4.11 -28.35
N ARG A 255 -4.81 3.18 -27.65
CA ARG A 255 -5.37 1.92 -27.15
C ARG A 255 -5.53 1.96 -25.66
N LEU A 256 -6.68 1.52 -25.17
CA LEU A 256 -7.02 1.38 -23.78
C LEU A 256 -7.26 -0.10 -23.45
N ASP A 257 -6.55 -0.62 -22.45
CA ASP A 257 -6.88 -1.93 -21.89
C ASP A 257 -7.85 -1.69 -20.72
N VAL A 258 -9.07 -2.21 -20.87
CA VAL A 258 -10.15 -2.04 -19.88
C VAL A 258 -10.36 -3.35 -19.14
N ILE A 259 -10.34 -3.32 -17.82
CA ILE A 259 -10.58 -4.51 -16.99
C ILE A 259 -11.98 -5.07 -17.30
N GLY A 260 -12.05 -6.33 -17.65
CA GLY A 260 -13.28 -7.01 -18.07
C GLY A 260 -13.77 -6.66 -19.48
N GLY A 261 -13.02 -5.85 -20.24
CA GLY A 261 -13.39 -5.41 -21.59
C GLY A 261 -14.52 -4.37 -21.61
N GLY A 262 -14.94 -4.00 -22.83
CA GLY A 262 -16.04 -3.04 -23.06
C GLY A 262 -15.62 -1.57 -23.02
N SER A 263 -16.59 -0.67 -22.90
CA SER A 263 -16.36 0.77 -22.86
C SER A 263 -15.73 1.21 -21.53
N PRO A 264 -14.76 2.15 -21.56
CA PRO A 264 -14.13 2.67 -20.37
C PRO A 264 -15.12 3.45 -19.52
N GLN A 265 -15.12 3.22 -18.20
CA GLN A 265 -15.94 3.93 -17.21
C GLN A 265 -15.09 4.92 -16.40
N GLY A 266 -13.78 4.69 -16.32
CA GLY A 266 -12.84 5.53 -15.59
C GLY A 266 -11.42 4.98 -15.67
N LEU A 267 -10.51 5.57 -14.90
CA LEU A 267 -9.10 5.20 -14.81
C LEU A 267 -8.81 4.62 -13.42
N CYS A 268 -8.19 3.46 -13.36
CA CYS A 268 -7.50 3.09 -12.12
C CYS A 268 -6.09 3.68 -12.08
N GLY A 269 -5.42 3.55 -10.95
CA GLY A 269 -4.13 4.21 -10.75
C GLY A 269 -3.06 3.82 -11.78
N SER A 270 -2.98 2.55 -12.19
CA SER A 270 -2.03 2.11 -13.24
C SER A 270 -2.33 2.76 -14.58
N GLY A 271 -3.60 2.81 -14.99
CA GLY A 271 -4.03 3.51 -16.20
C GLY A 271 -3.78 5.02 -16.15
N LEU A 272 -3.92 5.64 -14.97
CA LEU A 272 -3.61 7.06 -14.74
C LEU A 272 -2.11 7.34 -14.94
N VAL A 273 -1.24 6.51 -14.37
CA VAL A 273 0.22 6.61 -14.53
C VAL A 273 0.62 6.38 -15.99
N ASP A 274 0.06 5.37 -16.66
CA ASP A 274 0.33 5.09 -18.07
C ASP A 274 -0.12 6.25 -18.98
N ALA A 275 -1.33 6.77 -18.75
CA ALA A 275 -1.85 7.93 -19.51
C ALA A 275 -0.92 9.13 -19.38
N LEU A 276 -0.53 9.45 -18.14
CA LEU A 276 0.34 10.60 -17.89
C LEU A 276 1.74 10.42 -18.46
N ALA A 277 2.34 9.23 -18.33
CA ALA A 277 3.63 8.89 -18.93
C ALA A 277 3.61 9.03 -20.46
N LEU A 278 2.52 8.56 -21.10
CA LEU A 278 2.31 8.74 -22.53
C LEU A 278 2.24 10.23 -22.89
N LEU A 279 1.42 11.02 -22.19
CA LEU A 279 1.22 12.43 -22.50
C LEU A 279 2.48 13.27 -22.29
N LEU A 280 3.30 12.94 -21.31
CA LEU A 280 4.62 13.55 -21.10
C LEU A 280 5.59 13.21 -22.25
N ARG A 281 5.66 11.94 -22.62
CA ARG A 281 6.54 11.46 -23.70
C ARG A 281 6.19 12.09 -25.05
N GLU A 282 4.89 12.22 -25.35
CA GLU A 282 4.42 12.80 -26.61
C GLU A 282 4.33 14.35 -26.58
N GLY A 283 4.80 14.98 -25.47
CA GLY A 283 4.79 16.43 -25.32
C GLY A 283 3.40 17.08 -25.26
N ILE A 284 2.38 16.31 -24.87
CA ILE A 284 1.00 16.79 -24.67
C ILE A 284 0.84 17.43 -23.28
N VAL A 285 1.61 16.95 -22.33
CA VAL A 285 1.80 17.54 -21.01
C VAL A 285 3.25 17.96 -20.89
N GLU A 286 3.50 19.19 -20.50
CA GLU A 286 4.83 19.72 -20.22
C GLU A 286 5.35 19.17 -18.88
N ARG A 287 6.65 19.26 -18.63
CA ARG A 287 7.24 18.94 -17.33
C ARG A 287 6.64 19.73 -16.17
N SER A 288 6.15 20.92 -16.44
CA SER A 288 5.40 21.75 -15.48
C SER A 288 4.06 21.14 -15.06
N GLY A 289 3.60 20.11 -15.74
CA GLY A 289 2.28 19.49 -15.60
C GLY A 289 1.19 20.20 -16.38
N ARG A 290 1.53 21.20 -17.18
CA ARG A 290 0.57 21.96 -17.99
C ARG A 290 0.27 21.22 -19.28
N PHE A 291 -0.99 21.11 -19.66
CA PHE A 291 -1.37 20.70 -21.02
C PHE A 291 -0.96 21.74 -22.04
N VAL A 292 -0.40 21.31 -23.17
CA VAL A 292 -0.23 22.17 -24.32
C VAL A 292 -1.60 22.54 -24.90
N PRO A 293 -1.81 23.77 -25.36
CA PRO A 293 -3.03 24.15 -26.06
C PRO A 293 -3.24 23.27 -27.30
N PRO A 294 -4.48 22.93 -27.70
CA PRO A 294 -4.75 22.11 -28.89
C PRO A 294 -4.11 22.62 -30.14
N GLU A 295 -4.06 23.95 -30.29
CA GLU A 295 -3.46 24.64 -31.44
C GLU A 295 -1.93 24.49 -31.50
N GLN A 296 -1.27 24.19 -30.39
CA GLN A 296 0.19 23.99 -30.30
C GLN A 296 0.59 22.52 -30.36
N CYS A 297 -0.38 21.60 -30.28
CA CYS A 297 -0.10 20.19 -30.36
C CYS A 297 0.30 19.78 -31.79
N THR A 298 1.51 19.22 -31.90
CA THR A 298 2.07 18.79 -33.20
C THR A 298 1.72 17.35 -33.54
N HIS A 299 1.25 16.53 -32.56
CA HIS A 299 0.91 15.13 -32.80
C HIS A 299 -0.51 14.99 -33.40
N PRO A 300 -0.68 14.57 -34.66
CA PRO A 300 -1.99 14.62 -35.34
C PRO A 300 -3.08 13.83 -34.59
N GLN A 301 -2.82 12.55 -34.24
CA GLN A 301 -3.81 11.68 -33.62
C GLN A 301 -4.18 12.12 -32.20
N LEU A 302 -3.24 12.69 -31.42
CA LEU A 302 -3.47 13.12 -30.04
C LEU A 302 -4.08 14.52 -29.99
N ARG A 303 -3.84 15.37 -30.99
CA ARG A 303 -4.43 16.72 -31.09
C ARG A 303 -5.96 16.66 -31.09
N GLU A 304 -6.57 15.71 -31.81
CA GLU A 304 -8.02 15.56 -31.90
C GLU A 304 -8.67 15.16 -30.58
N ARG A 305 -7.86 14.64 -29.63
CA ARG A 305 -8.27 14.25 -28.29
C ARG A 305 -8.13 15.38 -27.26
N LEU A 306 -7.46 16.46 -27.60
CA LEU A 306 -7.42 17.67 -26.79
C LEU A 306 -8.72 18.46 -26.96
N ALA A 307 -9.37 18.76 -25.85
CA ALA A 307 -10.61 19.52 -25.80
C ALA A 307 -10.54 20.57 -24.69
N ARG A 308 -11.51 21.46 -24.64
CA ARG A 308 -11.69 22.42 -23.54
C ARG A 308 -12.98 22.09 -22.80
N ASP A 309 -12.92 22.16 -21.47
CA ASP A 309 -14.10 22.05 -20.63
C ASP A 309 -14.92 23.35 -20.64
N GLU A 310 -16.04 23.36 -19.91
CA GLU A 310 -16.94 24.52 -19.80
C GLU A 310 -16.25 25.78 -19.22
N LYS A 311 -15.12 25.60 -18.51
CA LYS A 311 -14.29 26.67 -17.93
C LYS A 311 -13.14 27.07 -18.85
N GLY A 312 -13.06 26.49 -20.06
CA GLY A 312 -11.99 26.73 -21.03
C GLY A 312 -10.67 26.05 -20.69
N MET A 313 -10.62 25.18 -19.68
CA MET A 313 -9.42 24.44 -19.31
C MET A 313 -9.22 23.25 -20.25
N THR A 314 -7.97 23.01 -20.65
CA THR A 314 -7.62 21.87 -21.50
C THR A 314 -7.79 20.56 -20.75
N LEU A 315 -8.34 19.55 -21.43
CA LEU A 315 -8.44 18.17 -21.02
C LEU A 315 -8.06 17.24 -22.19
N PHE A 316 -7.70 16.01 -21.85
CA PHE A 316 -7.36 14.98 -22.84
C PHE A 316 -8.37 13.84 -22.79
N LEU A 317 -9.08 13.58 -23.89
CA LEU A 317 -10.06 12.52 -24.05
C LEU A 317 -9.33 11.16 -24.20
N LEU A 318 -9.58 10.23 -23.29
CA LEU A 318 -9.05 8.87 -23.35
C LEU A 318 -9.99 7.96 -24.15
N GLY A 319 -11.26 7.94 -23.83
CA GLY A 319 -12.29 7.23 -24.56
C GLY A 319 -12.80 8.00 -25.76
N ASP A 320 -13.84 7.50 -26.40
CA ASP A 320 -14.58 8.27 -27.40
C ASP A 320 -15.29 9.45 -26.74
N ARG A 321 -15.63 10.47 -27.51
CA ARG A 321 -16.37 11.64 -27.01
C ARG A 321 -17.69 11.25 -26.31
N ARG A 322 -18.24 10.07 -26.63
CA ARG A 322 -19.48 9.52 -26.04
C ARG A 322 -19.25 8.93 -24.65
N ASP A 323 -18.07 8.35 -24.41
CA ASP A 323 -17.74 7.68 -23.14
C ASP A 323 -17.33 8.68 -22.04
N GLY A 324 -16.93 9.89 -22.44
CA GLY A 324 -16.67 11.01 -21.53
C GLY A 324 -15.43 10.88 -20.65
N VAL A 325 -14.70 9.75 -20.68
CA VAL A 325 -13.52 9.53 -19.84
C VAL A 325 -12.35 10.37 -20.34
N ALA A 326 -11.86 11.24 -19.48
CA ALA A 326 -10.80 12.19 -19.82
C ALA A 326 -9.85 12.43 -18.63
N LEU A 327 -8.67 12.95 -18.93
CA LEU A 327 -7.73 13.47 -17.95
C LEU A 327 -7.78 14.99 -17.97
N THR A 328 -8.05 15.62 -16.83
CA THR A 328 -8.15 17.09 -16.71
C THR A 328 -6.86 17.70 -16.16
N GLN A 329 -6.70 19.01 -16.32
CA GLN A 329 -5.58 19.75 -15.74
C GLN A 329 -5.54 19.60 -14.21
N LYS A 330 -6.71 19.52 -13.57
CA LYS A 330 -6.79 19.29 -12.12
C LYS A 330 -6.28 17.90 -11.75
N ASP A 331 -6.63 16.88 -12.53
CA ASP A 331 -6.16 15.51 -12.28
C ASP A 331 -4.64 15.41 -12.38
N VAL A 332 -4.03 16.06 -13.39
CA VAL A 332 -2.56 16.14 -13.49
C VAL A 332 -1.96 16.78 -12.25
N ARG A 333 -2.58 17.84 -11.71
CA ARG A 333 -2.10 18.50 -10.49
C ARG A 333 -2.20 17.59 -9.25
N GLU A 334 -3.29 16.84 -9.09
CA GLU A 334 -3.44 15.87 -7.99
C GLU A 334 -2.35 14.79 -8.07
N VAL A 335 -2.02 14.31 -9.28
CA VAL A 335 -0.93 13.34 -9.46
C VAL A 335 0.43 13.97 -9.15
N GLN A 336 0.69 15.21 -9.57
CA GLN A 336 1.94 15.92 -9.24
C GLN A 336 2.14 16.08 -7.75
N LEU A 337 1.07 16.36 -6.99
CA LEU A 337 1.14 16.43 -5.52
C LEU A 337 1.53 15.08 -4.93
N ALA A 338 0.90 14.00 -5.38
CA ALA A 338 1.21 12.65 -4.91
C ALA A 338 2.66 12.24 -5.23
N LEU A 339 3.09 12.43 -6.47
CA LEU A 339 4.46 12.11 -6.91
C LEU A 339 5.50 12.98 -6.22
N GLY A 340 5.23 14.28 -6.06
CA GLY A 340 6.10 15.19 -5.35
C GLY A 340 6.36 14.76 -3.90
N ALA A 341 5.32 14.26 -3.23
CA ALA A 341 5.45 13.73 -1.88
C ALA A 341 6.39 12.50 -1.83
N VAL A 342 6.17 11.52 -2.72
CA VAL A 342 7.03 10.31 -2.80
C VAL A 342 8.47 10.68 -3.13
N ARG A 343 8.68 11.50 -4.16
CA ARG A 343 10.03 11.95 -4.57
C ARG A 343 10.77 12.66 -3.45
N THR A 344 10.08 13.56 -2.74
CA THR A 344 10.69 14.26 -1.60
C THR A 344 11.13 13.29 -0.51
N GLY A 345 10.29 12.29 -0.19
CA GLY A 345 10.65 11.25 0.77
C GLY A 345 11.88 10.45 0.34
N VAL A 346 11.93 10.02 -0.92
CA VAL A 346 13.09 9.29 -1.49
C VAL A 346 14.36 10.15 -1.45
N GLU A 347 14.30 11.40 -1.91
CA GLU A 347 15.45 12.31 -1.91
C GLU A 347 15.99 12.56 -0.50
N VAL A 348 15.10 12.71 0.48
CA VAL A 348 15.49 12.88 1.89
C VAL A 348 16.18 11.65 2.41
N LEU A 349 15.64 10.45 2.16
CA LEU A 349 16.26 9.20 2.64
C LEU A 349 17.62 8.94 1.98
N LEU A 350 17.78 9.23 0.68
CA LEU A 350 19.07 9.14 0.00
C LEU A 350 20.08 10.10 0.65
N ALA A 351 19.70 11.35 0.88
CA ALA A 351 20.56 12.34 1.52
C ALA A 351 20.95 11.96 2.96
N GLU A 352 19.98 11.48 3.78
CA GLU A 352 20.22 11.04 5.16
C GLU A 352 21.11 9.79 5.24
N ARG A 353 21.05 8.92 4.24
CA ARG A 353 21.93 7.75 4.12
C ARG A 353 23.31 8.12 3.55
N GLY A 354 23.43 9.27 2.88
CA GLY A 354 24.65 9.71 2.19
C GLY A 354 24.97 8.90 0.94
N VAL A 355 23.93 8.46 0.22
CA VAL A 355 24.01 7.67 -1.01
C VAL A 355 23.29 8.34 -2.16
N THR A 356 23.63 7.96 -3.38
CA THR A 356 22.95 8.41 -4.60
C THR A 356 21.95 7.37 -5.07
N ARG A 357 21.07 7.74 -6.02
CA ARG A 357 20.09 6.81 -6.58
C ARG A 357 20.73 5.68 -7.40
N GLU A 358 21.89 5.93 -7.99
CA GLU A 358 22.65 4.96 -8.77
C GLU A 358 23.16 3.80 -7.91
N GLU A 359 23.43 4.07 -6.62
CA GLU A 359 23.85 3.08 -5.62
C GLU A 359 22.73 2.19 -5.11
N VAL A 360 21.46 2.52 -5.43
CA VAL A 360 20.32 1.65 -5.11
C VAL A 360 20.38 0.42 -6.00
N ASP A 361 20.43 -0.76 -5.37
CA ASP A 361 20.48 -2.05 -6.07
C ASP A 361 19.12 -2.51 -6.55
N GLU A 362 18.08 -2.33 -5.73
CA GLU A 362 16.71 -2.72 -6.03
C GLU A 362 15.70 -1.67 -5.52
N VAL A 363 14.65 -1.43 -6.31
CA VAL A 363 13.46 -0.67 -5.93
C VAL A 363 12.27 -1.63 -5.83
N LEU A 364 11.70 -1.73 -4.65
CA LEU A 364 10.59 -2.62 -4.32
C LEU A 364 9.30 -1.82 -4.21
N LEU A 365 8.35 -2.09 -5.10
CA LEU A 365 7.04 -1.44 -5.09
C LEU A 365 6.02 -2.34 -4.39
N ALA A 366 5.62 -1.97 -3.19
CA ALA A 366 4.61 -2.64 -2.40
C ALA A 366 3.24 -1.96 -2.54
N GLY A 367 2.23 -2.57 -1.92
CA GLY A 367 0.85 -2.09 -1.94
C GLY A 367 0.04 -2.62 -3.14
N ALA A 368 -1.27 -2.53 -3.03
CA ALA A 368 -2.19 -3.03 -4.04
C ALA A 368 -2.04 -2.34 -5.41
N PHE A 369 -1.63 -1.08 -5.41
CA PHE A 369 -1.38 -0.29 -6.60
C PHE A 369 -0.18 -0.81 -7.42
N GLY A 370 0.89 -1.27 -6.75
CA GLY A 370 2.11 -1.75 -7.40
C GLY A 370 1.94 -2.99 -8.28
N ASN A 371 0.86 -3.75 -8.12
CA ASN A 371 0.68 -5.06 -8.77
C ASN A 371 0.59 -4.99 -10.30
N ASN A 372 -0.05 -3.96 -10.85
CA ASN A 372 -0.30 -3.81 -12.29
C ASN A 372 0.40 -2.57 -12.88
N LEU A 373 1.34 -2.00 -12.14
CA LEU A 373 2.06 -0.80 -12.56
C LEU A 373 3.06 -1.14 -13.67
N HIS A 374 3.05 -0.36 -14.74
CA HIS A 374 4.06 -0.47 -15.78
C HIS A 374 5.33 0.28 -15.35
N VAL A 375 6.38 -0.46 -15.06
CA VAL A 375 7.64 0.08 -14.53
C VAL A 375 8.19 1.25 -15.36
N PRO A 376 8.30 1.16 -16.72
CA PRO A 376 8.74 2.30 -17.52
C PRO A 376 7.87 3.55 -17.37
N SER A 377 6.55 3.38 -17.22
CA SER A 377 5.64 4.51 -16.98
C SER A 377 5.83 5.12 -15.59
N ALA A 378 6.04 4.29 -14.58
CA ALA A 378 6.32 4.74 -13.21
C ALA A 378 7.62 5.56 -13.12
N ILE A 379 8.66 5.13 -13.83
CA ILE A 379 9.93 5.87 -13.96
C ILE A 379 9.68 7.18 -14.70
N ALA A 380 9.00 7.14 -15.85
CA ALA A 380 8.77 8.30 -16.69
C ALA A 380 8.00 9.44 -15.99
N VAL A 381 7.03 9.09 -15.13
CA VAL A 381 6.33 10.09 -14.28
C VAL A 381 7.10 10.41 -13.00
N GLY A 382 8.16 9.66 -12.67
CA GLY A 382 8.99 9.80 -11.48
C GLY A 382 8.31 9.36 -10.18
N LEU A 383 7.44 8.35 -10.26
CA LEU A 383 6.92 7.66 -9.07
C LEU A 383 8.02 6.85 -8.39
N VAL A 384 8.98 6.36 -9.15
CA VAL A 384 10.22 5.73 -8.67
C VAL A 384 11.42 6.51 -9.20
N PRO A 385 12.57 6.43 -8.53
CA PRO A 385 13.80 7.04 -9.04
C PRO A 385 14.10 6.62 -10.47
N ASP A 386 14.83 7.47 -11.20
CA ASP A 386 15.35 7.15 -12.52
C ASP A 386 16.50 6.14 -12.38
N VAL A 387 16.12 4.87 -12.38
CA VAL A 387 17.00 3.69 -12.29
C VAL A 387 16.68 2.75 -13.45
N PRO A 388 17.60 1.84 -13.84
CA PRO A 388 17.31 0.81 -14.82
C PRO A 388 16.03 0.02 -14.46
N PRO A 389 15.10 -0.19 -15.42
CA PRO A 389 13.81 -0.85 -15.13
C PRO A 389 13.95 -2.25 -14.51
N GLU A 390 15.04 -2.97 -14.80
CA GLU A 390 15.35 -4.28 -14.24
C GLU A 390 15.65 -4.26 -12.73
N LYS A 391 16.00 -3.10 -12.18
CA LYS A 391 16.15 -2.90 -10.73
C LYS A 391 14.81 -2.72 -10.02
N VAL A 392 13.71 -2.47 -10.75
CA VAL A 392 12.39 -2.19 -10.17
C VAL A 392 11.54 -3.44 -10.18
N ARG A 393 11.03 -3.84 -9.02
CA ARG A 393 10.21 -5.04 -8.86
C ARG A 393 8.95 -4.75 -8.04
N SER A 394 7.80 -5.21 -8.53
CA SER A 394 6.56 -5.25 -7.73
C SER A 394 6.63 -6.42 -6.76
N VAL A 395 6.38 -6.14 -5.48
CA VAL A 395 6.44 -7.12 -4.38
C VAL A 395 5.09 -7.33 -3.70
N ARG A 396 4.04 -6.73 -4.22
CA ARG A 396 2.65 -6.87 -3.76
C ARG A 396 2.46 -6.53 -2.27
N ASN A 397 1.76 -7.41 -1.53
CA ASN A 397 1.46 -7.22 -0.12
C ASN A 397 2.60 -7.76 0.78
N THR A 398 3.63 -6.96 0.98
CA THR A 398 4.77 -7.31 1.84
C THR A 398 4.42 -7.34 3.32
N SER A 399 3.45 -6.54 3.77
CA SER A 399 2.91 -6.55 5.13
C SER A 399 2.26 -7.89 5.45
N GLY A 400 1.31 -8.32 4.60
CA GLY A 400 0.65 -9.62 4.76
C GLY A 400 1.62 -10.79 4.70
N LEU A 401 2.61 -10.73 3.80
CA LEU A 401 3.68 -11.74 3.74
C LEU A 401 4.48 -11.79 5.03
N GLY A 402 4.90 -10.63 5.57
CA GLY A 402 5.66 -10.54 6.81
C GLY A 402 4.87 -11.08 8.00
N ALA A 403 3.57 -10.77 8.07
CA ALA A 403 2.69 -11.33 9.09
C ALA A 403 2.55 -12.86 8.97
N CYS A 404 2.44 -13.40 7.74
CA CYS A 404 2.45 -14.86 7.52
C CYS A 404 3.76 -15.51 7.97
N ARG A 405 4.91 -14.91 7.64
CA ARG A 405 6.22 -15.38 8.09
C ARG A 405 6.36 -15.33 9.61
N ALA A 406 5.80 -14.32 10.27
CA ALA A 406 5.83 -14.19 11.72
C ALA A 406 4.96 -15.23 12.43
N ILE A 407 3.87 -15.70 11.82
CA ILE A 407 3.10 -16.86 12.27
C ILE A 407 3.87 -18.15 12.02
N ALA A 408 4.44 -18.32 10.85
CA ALA A 408 5.16 -19.54 10.49
C ALA A 408 6.42 -19.77 11.33
N SER A 409 7.12 -18.68 11.68
CA SER A 409 8.39 -18.73 12.40
C SER A 409 8.47 -17.69 13.54
N ARG A 410 8.68 -18.18 14.76
CA ARG A 410 8.88 -17.33 15.95
C ARG A 410 10.18 -16.52 15.85
N SER A 411 11.23 -17.11 15.30
CA SER A 411 12.51 -16.42 15.09
C SER A 411 12.35 -15.26 14.12
N PHE A 412 11.50 -15.39 13.09
CA PHE A 412 11.14 -14.28 12.21
C PHE A 412 10.34 -13.21 12.96
N CYS A 413 9.38 -13.59 13.79
CA CYS A 413 8.61 -12.66 14.61
C CYS A 413 9.53 -11.85 15.57
N GLU A 414 10.49 -12.48 16.22
CA GLU A 414 11.50 -11.79 17.04
C GLU A 414 12.41 -10.88 16.18
N ARG A 415 12.70 -11.29 14.95
CA ARG A 415 13.47 -10.48 14.02
C ARG A 415 12.74 -9.19 13.67
N THR A 416 11.41 -9.21 13.47
CA THR A 416 10.65 -7.97 13.23
C THR A 416 10.82 -6.96 14.36
N ALA A 417 10.86 -7.42 15.62
CA ALA A 417 11.11 -6.54 16.75
C ALA A 417 12.54 -5.94 16.77
N ARG A 418 13.53 -6.68 16.29
CA ARG A 418 14.90 -6.15 16.10
C ARG A 418 14.95 -5.15 14.95
N THR A 419 14.28 -5.45 13.84
CA THR A 419 14.17 -4.58 12.67
C THR A 419 13.54 -3.24 13.05
N ALA A 420 12.40 -3.25 13.75
CA ALA A 420 11.72 -2.02 14.21
C ALA A 420 12.66 -1.10 15.01
N ARG A 421 13.44 -1.65 15.95
CA ARG A 421 14.39 -0.88 16.77
C ARG A 421 15.58 -0.31 15.97
N ARG A 422 15.91 -0.90 14.81
CA ARG A 422 17.01 -0.46 13.95
C ARG A 422 16.57 0.55 12.89
N MET A 423 15.27 0.62 12.60
CA MET A 423 14.73 1.58 11.63
C MET A 423 14.78 3.00 12.21
N ARG A 424 15.47 3.89 11.51
CA ARG A 424 15.53 5.31 11.85
C ARG A 424 14.44 6.06 11.09
N TYR A 425 13.44 6.53 11.81
CA TYR A 425 12.37 7.36 11.26
C TYR A 425 12.83 8.80 11.04
N ILE A 426 12.53 9.35 9.87
CA ILE A 426 12.79 10.74 9.50
C ILE A 426 11.44 11.46 9.38
N GLU A 427 11.20 12.42 10.29
CA GLU A 427 10.00 13.25 10.25
C GLU A 427 10.19 14.40 9.25
N LEU A 428 9.61 14.25 8.06
CA LEU A 428 9.79 15.17 6.93
C LEU A 428 9.31 16.59 7.24
N SER A 429 8.23 16.72 8.02
CA SER A 429 7.65 18.03 8.37
C SER A 429 8.57 18.91 9.23
N ARG A 430 9.63 18.33 9.83
CA ARG A 430 10.62 19.04 10.63
C ARG A 430 11.81 19.55 9.84
N LEU A 431 11.93 19.18 8.56
CA LEU A 431 13.03 19.62 7.72
C LEU A 431 12.81 21.10 7.31
N PRO A 432 13.78 21.99 7.55
CA PRO A 432 13.62 23.42 7.25
C PRO A 432 13.33 23.70 5.76
N ASP A 433 13.88 22.89 4.87
CA ASP A 433 13.79 23.02 3.41
C ASP A 433 12.73 22.09 2.77
N PHE A 434 11.89 21.45 3.59
CA PHE A 434 10.87 20.49 3.12
C PHE A 434 9.97 21.08 2.03
N GLN A 435 9.45 22.30 2.24
CA GLN A 435 8.55 22.94 1.28
C GLN A 435 9.23 23.23 -0.06
N GLU A 436 10.49 23.66 -0.04
CA GLU A 436 11.26 23.92 -1.25
C GLU A 436 11.52 22.61 -2.03
N ARG A 437 11.94 21.55 -1.33
CA ARG A 437 12.12 20.21 -1.92
C ARG A 437 10.82 19.69 -2.52
N PHE A 438 9.72 19.80 -1.80
CA PHE A 438 8.41 19.34 -2.25
C PHE A 438 7.95 20.07 -3.53
N VAL A 439 8.06 21.40 -3.57
CA VAL A 439 7.69 22.19 -4.76
C VAL A 439 8.55 21.80 -5.96
N ARG A 440 9.86 21.61 -5.77
CA ARG A 440 10.77 21.15 -6.83
C ARG A 440 10.41 19.74 -7.31
N ALA A 441 10.08 18.84 -6.39
CA ALA A 441 9.72 17.46 -6.68
C ALA A 441 8.37 17.30 -7.41
N MET A 442 7.51 18.32 -7.45
CA MET A 442 6.25 18.28 -8.22
C MET A 442 6.45 18.39 -9.74
N THR A 443 7.60 18.84 -10.23
CA THR A 443 7.90 18.90 -11.67
C THR A 443 8.19 17.50 -12.20
N PHE A 444 7.60 17.12 -13.32
CA PHE A 444 7.84 15.83 -13.97
C PHE A 444 9.25 15.73 -14.56
#